data_e563fd7ec8215d179997f08294c0bdfe
#
_entry.id   e563fd7ec8215d179997f08294c0bdfe
#
_cell.length_a   1.000
_cell.length_b   1.000
_cell.length_c   1.000
_cell.angle_alpha   90.00
_cell.angle_beta   90.00
_cell.angle_gamma   90.00
#
_symmetry.space_group_name_H-M   'P 1'
#
loop_
_entity.id
_entity.type
_entity.pdbx_description
1 polymer ?
#
loop_
_entity_poly.entity_id
_entity_poly.type
_entity_poly.pdbx_seq_one_letter_code
_entity_poly.pdbx_strand_id
1 'polypeptide(L)'
;MNILNIDRLHITELVLAVHVPNGQGTPIHNDRPSHGIALHLAGQKHYQFSDGKIFPIENGDLIFLPKGSSYIVDAETNGECYAINFNVESDESMTPFSLSVKNLPQLAEWFRRAEIAWRKKETGYYETCLSLLYSILSELKKQRFAGYVPVNAMVLLAKATDYIADHYTKEPIRIPDLAALCGVSEVYLRRLF
;
A
#
# COMPACT_ATOMS: atom_id res chain seq x y z
N MET A 1 1.57 -10.74 10.62
CA MET A 1 2.46 -9.67 10.07
C MET A 1 1.64 -8.71 9.21
N ASN A 2 2.04 -7.44 9.06
CA ASN A 2 1.37 -6.50 8.14
C ASN A 2 2.12 -6.49 6.80
N ILE A 3 1.38 -6.62 5.68
CA ILE A 3 1.97 -6.66 4.34
C ILE A 3 2.83 -5.42 4.01
N LEU A 4 2.52 -4.27 4.58
CA LEU A 4 3.30 -3.05 4.37
C LEU A 4 4.67 -3.06 5.06
N ASN A 5 4.93 -4.02 5.95
CA ASN A 5 6.25 -4.18 6.61
C ASN A 5 7.21 -5.06 5.81
N ILE A 6 6.77 -5.68 4.72
CA ILE A 6 7.62 -6.54 3.88
C ILE A 6 8.42 -5.65 2.94
N ASP A 7 9.73 -5.55 3.12
CA ASP A 7 10.61 -4.67 2.32
C ASP A 7 10.63 -5.07 0.84
N ARG A 8 10.75 -6.36 0.56
CA ARG A 8 10.79 -6.93 -0.79
C ARG A 8 9.56 -7.81 -1.01
N LEU A 9 8.40 -7.18 -1.17
CA LEU A 9 7.18 -7.91 -1.45
C LEU A 9 7.21 -8.45 -2.87
N HIS A 10 7.13 -9.78 -3.02
CA HIS A 10 7.00 -10.44 -4.31
C HIS A 10 5.55 -10.89 -4.52
N ILE A 11 4.88 -10.30 -5.51
CA ILE A 11 3.53 -10.70 -5.93
C ILE A 11 3.71 -11.87 -6.91
N THR A 12 3.19 -13.03 -6.54
CA THR A 12 3.27 -14.26 -7.36
C THR A 12 2.14 -14.34 -8.37
N GLU A 13 0.99 -13.74 -8.06
CA GLU A 13 -0.19 -13.79 -8.92
C GLU A 13 -1.10 -12.57 -8.66
N LEU A 14 -1.59 -11.97 -9.71
CA LEU A 14 -2.72 -11.04 -9.67
C LEU A 14 -3.97 -11.80 -10.07
N VAL A 15 -4.92 -11.94 -9.14
CA VAL A 15 -6.09 -12.80 -9.27
C VAL A 15 -7.26 -12.06 -9.90
N LEU A 16 -7.48 -10.79 -9.52
CA LEU A 16 -8.64 -10.00 -9.96
C LEU A 16 -8.41 -8.52 -9.68
N ALA A 17 -8.85 -7.67 -10.60
CA ALA A 17 -9.11 -6.25 -10.33
C ALA A 17 -10.56 -5.95 -10.72
N VAL A 18 -11.35 -5.39 -9.80
CA VAL A 18 -12.79 -5.24 -9.95
C VAL A 18 -13.30 -3.93 -9.38
N HIS A 19 -14.34 -3.39 -10.03
CA HIS A 19 -15.17 -2.30 -9.51
C HIS A 19 -16.50 -2.87 -9.00
N VAL A 20 -16.87 -2.51 -7.79
CA VAL A 20 -18.15 -2.85 -7.16
C VAL A 20 -18.97 -1.56 -7.03
N PRO A 21 -19.88 -1.26 -7.97
CA PRO A 21 -20.55 0.06 -8.04
C PRO A 21 -21.56 0.29 -6.92
N ASN A 22 -22.22 -0.77 -6.46
CA ASN A 22 -23.24 -0.68 -5.42
C ASN A 22 -23.15 -1.91 -4.53
N GLY A 23 -22.20 -1.90 -3.60
CA GLY A 23 -22.08 -2.97 -2.61
C GLY A 23 -23.28 -2.95 -1.67
N GLN A 24 -24.28 -3.77 -1.98
CA GLN A 24 -25.48 -3.97 -1.15
C GLN A 24 -25.40 -5.29 -0.41
N GLY A 25 -26.14 -5.36 0.72
CA GLY A 25 -26.28 -6.58 1.50
C GLY A 25 -25.11 -6.84 2.43
N THR A 26 -25.12 -8.05 2.98
CA THR A 26 -24.14 -8.51 3.96
C THR A 26 -23.36 -9.70 3.38
N PRO A 27 -22.42 -9.47 2.43
CA PRO A 27 -21.66 -10.57 1.85
C PRO A 27 -20.78 -11.24 2.92
N ILE A 28 -20.79 -12.56 2.92
CA ILE A 28 -20.01 -13.41 3.81
C ILE A 28 -18.85 -13.98 3.01
N HIS A 29 -17.65 -13.80 3.52
CA HIS A 29 -16.42 -14.36 2.96
C HIS A 29 -15.84 -15.38 3.94
N ASN A 30 -15.64 -16.61 3.47
CA ASN A 30 -15.05 -17.67 4.26
C ASN A 30 -13.74 -18.10 3.60
N ASP A 31 -12.67 -18.19 4.42
CA ASP A 31 -11.37 -18.71 3.99
C ASP A 31 -10.93 -18.14 2.63
N ARG A 32 -10.68 -16.84 2.59
CA ARG A 32 -10.30 -16.15 1.34
C ARG A 32 -9.16 -16.86 0.61
N PRO A 33 -9.31 -17.15 -0.70
CA PRO A 33 -8.29 -17.85 -1.47
C PRO A 33 -7.06 -16.99 -1.79
N SER A 34 -7.17 -15.67 -1.66
CA SER A 34 -6.10 -14.69 -1.99
C SER A 34 -6.14 -13.50 -1.05
N HIS A 35 -5.05 -12.74 -0.99
CA HIS A 35 -5.07 -11.42 -0.38
C HIS A 35 -5.92 -10.45 -1.21
N GLY A 36 -6.40 -9.39 -0.57
CA GLY A 36 -7.12 -8.32 -1.25
C GLY A 36 -6.85 -6.97 -0.62
N ILE A 37 -6.86 -5.94 -1.46
CA ILE A 37 -6.98 -4.55 -1.03
C ILE A 37 -8.23 -3.95 -1.64
N ALA A 38 -9.02 -3.24 -0.85
CA ALA A 38 -10.22 -2.57 -1.35
C ALA A 38 -10.20 -1.09 -0.93
N LEU A 39 -10.36 -0.20 -1.91
CA LEU A 39 -10.47 1.24 -1.74
C LEU A 39 -11.95 1.64 -1.83
N HIS A 40 -12.49 2.22 -0.77
CA HIS A 40 -13.87 2.66 -0.69
C HIS A 40 -14.00 4.12 -1.12
N LEU A 41 -14.89 4.40 -2.07
CA LEU A 41 -15.14 5.73 -2.61
C LEU A 41 -16.48 6.31 -2.19
N ALA A 42 -17.35 5.49 -1.62
CA ALA A 42 -18.63 5.90 -1.07
C ALA A 42 -19.19 4.86 -0.10
N GLY A 43 -20.15 5.27 0.72
CA GLY A 43 -20.84 4.40 1.65
C GLY A 43 -20.09 4.20 2.96
N GLN A 44 -20.81 3.60 3.93
CA GLN A 44 -20.28 3.21 5.24
C GLN A 44 -20.48 1.72 5.43
N LYS A 45 -19.43 1.01 5.83
CA LYS A 45 -19.43 -0.45 5.99
C LYS A 45 -18.63 -0.88 7.22
N HIS A 46 -19.01 -1.99 7.79
CA HIS A 46 -18.27 -2.65 8.86
C HIS A 46 -17.76 -4.02 8.36
N TYR A 47 -16.46 -4.22 8.39
CA TYR A 47 -15.83 -5.52 8.15
C TYR A 47 -15.64 -6.23 9.48
N GLN A 48 -16.45 -7.25 9.74
CA GLN A 48 -16.45 -8.01 10.99
C GLN A 48 -15.74 -9.34 10.76
N PHE A 49 -14.52 -9.48 11.27
CA PHE A 49 -13.70 -10.68 11.13
C PHE A 49 -14.09 -11.74 12.16
N SER A 50 -13.88 -13.02 11.82
CA SER A 50 -14.19 -14.16 12.70
C SER A 50 -13.39 -14.18 14.00
N ASP A 51 -12.25 -13.44 14.07
CA ASP A 51 -11.46 -13.25 15.28
C ASP A 51 -11.97 -12.12 16.19
N GLY A 52 -13.13 -11.56 15.86
CA GLY A 52 -13.78 -10.49 16.61
C GLY A 52 -13.33 -9.06 16.27
N LYS A 53 -12.37 -8.88 15.37
CA LYS A 53 -11.98 -7.54 14.91
C LYS A 53 -13.04 -6.94 14.02
N ILE A 54 -13.32 -5.64 14.25
CA ILE A 54 -14.24 -4.85 13.44
C ILE A 54 -13.50 -3.64 12.89
N PHE A 55 -13.64 -3.43 11.59
CA PHE A 55 -13.09 -2.25 10.89
C PHE A 55 -14.24 -1.45 10.31
N PRO A 56 -14.54 -0.27 10.88
CA PRO A 56 -15.43 0.70 10.23
C PRO A 56 -14.69 1.28 9.02
N ILE A 57 -15.39 1.38 7.90
CA ILE A 57 -14.86 1.82 6.61
C ILE A 57 -15.77 2.89 6.04
N GLU A 58 -15.19 4.02 5.69
CA GLU A 58 -15.85 5.17 5.09
C GLU A 58 -15.24 5.55 3.76
N ASN A 59 -15.75 6.63 3.16
CA ASN A 59 -15.17 7.19 1.93
C ASN A 59 -13.70 7.60 2.13
N GLY A 60 -12.84 7.11 1.26
CA GLY A 60 -11.40 7.35 1.30
C GLY A 60 -10.63 6.34 2.14
N ASP A 61 -11.29 5.33 2.70
CA ASP A 61 -10.61 4.26 3.42
C ASP A 61 -10.22 3.11 2.50
N LEU A 62 -9.05 2.56 2.79
CA LEU A 62 -8.58 1.31 2.20
C LEU A 62 -8.51 0.24 3.29
N ILE A 63 -8.99 -0.96 2.96
CA ILE A 63 -8.85 -2.15 3.81
C ILE A 63 -7.99 -3.20 3.13
N PHE A 64 -7.10 -3.84 3.91
CA PHE A 64 -6.36 -5.03 3.52
C PHE A 64 -7.02 -6.28 4.10
N LEU A 65 -7.27 -7.23 3.24
CA LEU A 65 -7.98 -8.48 3.49
C LEU A 65 -7.02 -9.66 3.27
N PRO A 66 -6.49 -10.28 4.33
CA PRO A 66 -5.53 -11.39 4.20
C PRO A 66 -6.14 -12.64 3.56
N LYS A 67 -5.33 -13.40 2.83
CA LYS A 67 -5.63 -14.78 2.46
C LYS A 67 -5.93 -15.61 3.73
N GLY A 68 -6.86 -16.53 3.66
CA GLY A 68 -7.30 -17.38 4.78
C GLY A 68 -8.24 -16.66 5.76
N SER A 69 -8.51 -15.36 5.60
CA SER A 69 -9.42 -14.65 6.49
C SER A 69 -10.88 -14.94 6.18
N SER A 70 -11.71 -14.94 7.25
CA SER A 70 -13.16 -15.02 7.18
C SER A 70 -13.78 -13.79 7.81
N TYR A 71 -14.72 -13.16 7.12
CA TYR A 71 -15.38 -11.94 7.60
C TYR A 71 -16.74 -11.73 6.93
N ILE A 72 -17.55 -10.88 7.56
CA ILE A 72 -18.82 -10.40 7.05
C ILE A 72 -18.67 -8.90 6.76
N VAL A 73 -19.23 -8.43 5.66
CA VAL A 73 -19.31 -7.00 5.35
C VAL A 73 -20.74 -6.54 5.58
N ASP A 74 -20.95 -5.77 6.64
CA ASP A 74 -22.23 -5.15 6.94
C ASP A 74 -22.24 -3.73 6.36
N ALA A 75 -23.15 -3.47 5.42
CA ALA A 75 -23.25 -2.18 4.75
C ALA A 75 -24.36 -1.35 5.40
N GLU A 76 -23.99 -0.30 6.15
CA GLU A 76 -24.94 0.66 6.67
C GLU A 76 -25.53 1.53 5.57
N THR A 77 -24.68 1.93 4.60
CA THR A 77 -25.12 2.65 3.42
C THR A 77 -24.47 2.06 2.17
N ASN A 78 -25.21 2.10 1.05
CA ASN A 78 -24.69 1.67 -0.23
C ASN A 78 -23.51 2.52 -0.66
N GLY A 79 -22.54 1.89 -1.33
CA GLY A 79 -21.38 2.61 -1.81
C GLY A 79 -20.53 1.78 -2.74
N GLU A 80 -19.63 2.48 -3.43
CA GLU A 80 -18.75 1.87 -4.40
C GLU A 80 -17.35 1.63 -3.83
N CYS A 81 -16.70 0.59 -4.32
CA CYS A 81 -15.29 0.35 -4.06
C CYS A 81 -14.61 -0.29 -5.27
N TYR A 82 -13.30 -0.09 -5.34
CA TYR A 82 -12.42 -0.90 -6.18
C TYR A 82 -11.68 -1.90 -5.33
N ALA A 83 -11.48 -3.11 -5.86
CA ALA A 83 -10.69 -4.12 -5.18
C ALA A 83 -9.69 -4.78 -6.13
N ILE A 84 -8.52 -5.13 -5.59
CA ILE A 84 -7.49 -5.92 -6.27
C ILE A 84 -7.16 -7.12 -5.40
N ASN A 85 -7.30 -8.32 -5.94
CA ASN A 85 -6.95 -9.57 -5.28
C ASN A 85 -5.66 -10.12 -5.87
N PHE A 86 -4.75 -10.61 -5.00
CA PHE A 86 -3.43 -11.07 -5.39
C PHE A 86 -2.85 -12.07 -4.39
N ASN A 87 -1.84 -12.82 -4.82
CA ASN A 87 -1.04 -13.70 -3.97
C ASN A 87 0.39 -13.17 -3.87
N VAL A 88 1.06 -13.50 -2.77
CA VAL A 88 2.45 -13.13 -2.50
C VAL A 88 3.27 -14.35 -2.11
N GLU A 89 4.57 -14.28 -2.32
CA GLU A 89 5.52 -15.27 -1.85
C GLU A 89 5.80 -15.05 -0.34
N SER A 90 4.92 -15.60 0.49
CA SER A 90 5.10 -15.58 1.94
C SER A 90 4.20 -16.62 2.59
N ASP A 91 4.78 -17.44 3.44
CA ASP A 91 4.05 -18.40 4.29
C ASP A 91 3.61 -17.77 5.63
N GLU A 92 3.95 -16.50 5.87
CA GLU A 92 3.62 -15.84 7.11
C GLU A 92 2.15 -15.38 7.15
N SER A 93 1.49 -15.67 8.27
CA SER A 93 0.14 -15.17 8.52
C SER A 93 0.11 -13.64 8.56
N MET A 94 -0.73 -13.06 7.73
CA MET A 94 -0.91 -11.61 7.65
C MET A 94 -2.14 -11.16 8.44
N THR A 95 -2.07 -9.94 8.98
CA THR A 95 -3.17 -9.36 9.75
C THR A 95 -3.94 -8.33 8.92
N PRO A 96 -5.29 -8.29 9.01
CA PRO A 96 -6.07 -7.26 8.38
C PRO A 96 -5.77 -5.89 9.01
N PHE A 97 -5.90 -4.85 8.22
CA PHE A 97 -5.84 -3.46 8.67
C PHE A 97 -6.67 -2.55 7.76
N SER A 98 -7.09 -1.42 8.28
CA SER A 98 -7.63 -0.32 7.49
C SER A 98 -6.79 0.95 7.68
N LEU A 99 -6.85 1.83 6.70
CA LEU A 99 -6.26 3.16 6.79
C LEU A 99 -6.99 4.15 5.88
N SER A 100 -7.11 5.40 6.33
CA SER A 100 -7.58 6.50 5.50
C SER A 100 -6.47 6.99 4.60
N VAL A 101 -6.70 6.99 3.28
CA VAL A 101 -5.67 7.34 2.31
C VAL A 101 -5.52 8.85 2.15
N LYS A 102 -4.29 9.36 2.18
CA LYS A 102 -4.01 10.80 2.07
C LYS A 102 -4.16 11.34 0.64
N ASN A 103 -3.86 10.52 -0.37
CA ASN A 103 -3.91 10.90 -1.79
C ASN A 103 -4.98 10.10 -2.52
N LEU A 104 -6.24 10.29 -2.09
CA LEU A 104 -7.39 9.56 -2.62
C LEU A 104 -7.53 9.66 -4.14
N PRO A 105 -7.40 10.84 -4.80
CA PRO A 105 -7.57 10.94 -6.25
C PRO A 105 -6.56 10.09 -7.03
N GLN A 106 -5.30 10.06 -6.59
CA GLN A 106 -4.25 9.27 -7.25
C GLN A 106 -4.46 7.77 -7.07
N LEU A 107 -4.80 7.33 -5.83
CA LEU A 107 -5.06 5.91 -5.59
C LEU A 107 -6.31 5.44 -6.34
N ALA A 108 -7.40 6.21 -6.30
CA ALA A 108 -8.63 5.90 -7.03
C ALA A 108 -8.36 5.74 -8.54
N GLU A 109 -7.55 6.62 -9.13
CA GLU A 109 -7.16 6.51 -10.53
C GLU A 109 -6.36 5.25 -10.83
N TRP A 110 -5.41 4.86 -9.96
CA TRP A 110 -4.65 3.62 -10.15
C TRP A 110 -5.53 2.37 -10.04
N PHE A 111 -6.44 2.33 -9.07
CA PHE A 111 -7.42 1.24 -8.96
C PHE A 111 -8.34 1.16 -10.18
N ARG A 112 -8.87 2.31 -10.63
CA ARG A 112 -9.72 2.39 -11.82
C ARG A 112 -8.99 1.89 -13.07
N ARG A 113 -7.74 2.31 -13.28
CA ARG A 113 -6.91 1.85 -14.40
C ARG A 113 -6.62 0.35 -14.34
N ALA A 114 -6.36 -0.19 -13.16
CA ALA A 114 -6.16 -1.63 -12.98
C ALA A 114 -7.43 -2.41 -13.34
N GLU A 115 -8.60 -1.94 -12.90
CA GLU A 115 -9.89 -2.55 -13.27
C GLU A 115 -10.12 -2.53 -14.79
N ILE A 116 -9.92 -1.38 -15.43
CA ILE A 116 -10.10 -1.24 -16.88
C ILE A 116 -9.16 -2.18 -17.63
N ALA A 117 -7.88 -2.22 -17.28
CA ALA A 117 -6.90 -3.11 -17.91
C ALA A 117 -7.31 -4.58 -17.72
N TRP A 118 -7.70 -4.95 -16.50
CA TRP A 118 -8.14 -6.31 -16.17
C TRP A 118 -9.40 -6.73 -16.96
N ARG A 119 -10.36 -5.84 -17.06
CA ARG A 119 -11.64 -6.10 -17.76
C ARG A 119 -11.47 -6.18 -19.29
N LYS A 120 -10.63 -5.33 -19.86
CA LYS A 120 -10.37 -5.32 -21.31
C LYS A 120 -9.47 -6.46 -21.77
N LYS A 121 -8.51 -6.88 -20.96
CA LYS A 121 -7.50 -7.93 -21.25
C LYS A 121 -6.75 -7.69 -22.57
N GLU A 122 -6.47 -6.44 -22.90
CA GLU A 122 -5.61 -6.08 -24.03
C GLU A 122 -4.16 -6.54 -23.78
N THR A 123 -3.34 -6.64 -24.81
CA THR A 123 -1.94 -7.04 -24.69
C THR A 123 -1.23 -6.20 -23.62
N GLY A 124 -0.55 -6.86 -22.66
CA GLY A 124 0.16 -6.21 -21.55
C GLY A 124 -0.75 -5.80 -20.37
N TYR A 125 -2.00 -6.23 -20.34
CA TYR A 125 -2.92 -5.89 -19.25
C TYR A 125 -2.43 -6.39 -17.88
N TYR A 126 -1.84 -7.58 -17.85
CA TYR A 126 -1.39 -8.20 -16.60
C TYR A 126 -0.23 -7.41 -15.97
N GLU A 127 0.77 -7.06 -16.78
CA GLU A 127 1.91 -6.23 -16.37
C GLU A 127 1.46 -4.82 -15.97
N THR A 128 0.47 -4.25 -16.69
CA THR A 128 -0.15 -2.98 -16.31
C THR A 128 -0.80 -3.08 -14.94
N CYS A 129 -1.60 -4.10 -14.67
CA CYS A 129 -2.23 -4.31 -13.37
C CYS A 129 -1.19 -4.53 -12.26
N LEU A 130 -0.14 -5.30 -12.50
CA LEU A 130 0.96 -5.51 -11.54
C LEU A 130 1.68 -4.19 -11.22
N SER A 131 2.02 -3.39 -12.23
CA SER A 131 2.70 -2.11 -12.03
C SER A 131 1.85 -1.15 -11.20
N LEU A 132 0.54 -1.11 -11.43
CA LEU A 132 -0.40 -0.30 -10.66
C LEU A 132 -0.55 -0.80 -9.22
N LEU A 133 -0.61 -2.11 -9.02
CA LEU A 133 -0.64 -2.70 -7.67
C LEU A 133 0.62 -2.37 -6.87
N TYR A 134 1.82 -2.49 -7.49
CA TYR A 134 3.07 -2.07 -6.84
C TYR A 134 3.11 -0.56 -6.54
N SER A 135 2.57 0.28 -7.43
CA SER A 135 2.45 1.72 -7.19
C SER A 135 1.55 2.03 -6.00
N ILE A 136 0.39 1.36 -5.90
CA ILE A 136 -0.53 1.47 -4.77
C ILE A 136 0.18 1.06 -3.47
N LEU A 137 0.81 -0.12 -3.44
CA LEU A 137 1.51 -0.63 -2.25
C LEU A 137 2.67 0.27 -1.83
N SER A 138 3.41 0.83 -2.80
CA SER A 138 4.48 1.79 -2.54
C SER A 138 3.94 3.05 -1.87
N GLU A 139 2.83 3.61 -2.37
CA GLU A 139 2.21 4.80 -1.78
C GLU A 139 1.68 4.53 -0.36
N LEU A 140 1.04 3.39 -0.14
CA LEU A 140 0.57 2.99 1.19
C LEU A 140 1.73 2.83 2.19
N LYS A 141 2.85 2.27 1.75
CA LYS A 141 4.08 2.19 2.56
C LYS A 141 4.59 3.58 2.93
N LYS A 142 4.70 4.49 1.96
CA LYS A 142 5.13 5.87 2.21
C LYS A 142 4.23 6.56 3.25
N GLN A 143 2.91 6.44 3.11
CA GLN A 143 1.95 7.03 4.05
C GLN A 143 2.10 6.46 5.47
N ARG A 144 2.29 5.15 5.60
CA ARG A 144 2.48 4.49 6.88
C ARG A 144 3.76 4.92 7.58
N PHE A 145 4.85 5.05 6.84
CA PHE A 145 6.17 5.38 7.39
C PHE A 145 6.46 6.88 7.46
N ALA A 146 5.67 7.72 6.80
CA ALA A 146 5.82 9.18 6.84
C ALA A 146 5.74 9.80 8.26
N GLY A 147 5.14 9.09 9.22
CA GLY A 147 5.12 9.51 10.63
C GLY A 147 6.30 9.02 11.47
N TYR A 148 7.16 8.13 10.93
CA TYR A 148 8.21 7.46 11.70
C TYR A 148 9.57 8.18 11.64
N VAL A 149 9.81 8.95 10.59
CA VAL A 149 11.04 9.74 10.41
C VAL A 149 10.65 11.23 10.42
N PRO A 150 11.25 12.08 11.28
CA PRO A 150 11.01 13.51 11.24
C PRO A 150 11.25 14.05 9.83
N VAL A 151 10.39 14.94 9.35
CA VAL A 151 10.47 15.52 7.98
C VAL A 151 11.87 16.07 7.69
N ASN A 152 12.49 16.70 8.68
CA ASN A 152 13.86 17.22 8.58
C ASN A 152 14.90 16.10 8.35
N ALA A 153 14.74 14.94 8.99
CA ALA A 153 15.65 13.80 8.81
C ALA A 153 15.50 13.18 7.41
N MET A 154 14.29 13.12 6.86
CA MET A 154 14.07 12.63 5.48
C MET A 154 14.70 13.57 4.44
N VAL A 155 14.59 14.89 4.62
CA VAL A 155 15.21 15.87 3.73
C VAL A 155 16.74 15.78 3.78
N LEU A 156 17.30 15.59 4.98
CA LEU A 156 18.76 15.42 5.16
C LEU A 156 19.27 14.12 4.52
N LEU A 157 18.55 13.02 4.71
CA LEU A 157 18.89 11.74 4.08
C LEU A 157 18.81 11.82 2.56
N ALA A 158 17.77 12.43 2.00
CA ALA A 158 17.64 12.63 0.55
C ALA A 158 18.84 13.42 0.02
N LYS A 159 19.17 14.55 0.64
CA LYS A 159 20.31 15.39 0.24
C LYS A 159 21.65 14.63 0.27
N ALA A 160 21.87 13.81 1.31
CA ALA A 160 23.08 13.01 1.42
C ALA A 160 23.12 11.87 0.40
N THR A 161 22.00 11.19 0.16
CA THR A 161 21.92 10.09 -0.82
C THR A 161 22.05 10.59 -2.26
N ASP A 162 21.46 11.74 -2.60
CA ASP A 162 21.61 12.36 -3.92
C ASP A 162 23.08 12.74 -4.18
N TYR A 163 23.76 13.34 -3.20
CA TYR A 163 25.19 13.64 -3.31
C TYR A 163 26.02 12.37 -3.52
N ILE A 164 25.75 11.30 -2.74
CA ILE A 164 26.42 10.02 -2.90
C ILE A 164 26.19 9.48 -4.31
N ALA A 165 24.95 9.46 -4.79
CA ALA A 165 24.60 8.93 -6.11
C ALA A 165 25.34 9.66 -7.25
N ASP A 166 25.53 10.98 -7.11
CA ASP A 166 26.20 11.80 -8.13
C ASP A 166 27.74 11.70 -8.12
N HIS A 167 28.33 11.32 -6.96
CA HIS A 167 29.79 11.45 -6.75
C HIS A 167 30.50 10.11 -6.49
N TYR A 168 29.79 9.01 -6.14
CA TYR A 168 30.42 7.76 -5.70
C TYR A 168 31.38 7.14 -6.75
N THR A 169 31.21 7.43 -8.02
CA THR A 169 32.09 6.98 -9.10
C THR A 169 33.20 7.96 -9.46
N LYS A 170 33.13 9.20 -8.95
CA LYS A 170 34.02 10.31 -9.37
C LYS A 170 35.14 10.57 -8.36
N GLU A 171 34.82 10.44 -7.07
CA GLU A 171 35.73 10.79 -5.98
C GLU A 171 35.41 10.03 -4.68
N PRO A 172 36.37 9.88 -3.76
CA PRO A 172 36.13 9.29 -2.46
C PRO A 172 35.20 10.17 -1.64
N ILE A 173 34.06 9.63 -1.21
CA ILE A 173 33.10 10.33 -0.38
C ILE A 173 33.52 10.22 1.09
N ARG A 174 33.66 11.36 1.79
CA ARG A 174 34.00 11.41 3.20
C ARG A 174 32.78 11.80 4.03
N ILE A 175 32.61 11.14 5.17
CA ILE A 175 31.49 11.44 6.08
C ILE A 175 31.48 12.89 6.60
N PRO A 176 32.65 13.50 6.94
CA PRO A 176 32.67 14.92 7.30
C PRO A 176 32.09 15.84 6.23
N ASP A 177 32.40 15.59 4.96
CA ASP A 177 31.94 16.42 3.84
C ASP A 177 30.42 16.29 3.65
N LEU A 178 29.88 15.07 3.78
CA LEU A 178 28.45 14.83 3.79
C LEU A 178 27.73 15.49 4.97
N ALA A 179 28.32 15.43 6.16
CA ALA A 179 27.77 16.05 7.35
C ALA A 179 27.73 17.58 7.21
N ALA A 180 28.80 18.18 6.67
CA ALA A 180 28.88 19.62 6.36
C ALA A 180 27.84 20.00 5.29
N LEU A 181 27.71 19.22 4.22
CA LEU A 181 26.69 19.42 3.16
C LEU A 181 25.28 19.42 3.73
N CYS A 182 25.00 18.54 4.68
CA CYS A 182 23.70 18.43 5.34
C CYS A 182 23.50 19.43 6.48
N GLY A 183 24.53 20.15 6.92
CA GLY A 183 24.48 21.08 8.05
C GLY A 183 24.26 20.39 9.40
N VAL A 184 24.80 19.19 9.59
CA VAL A 184 24.65 18.38 10.80
C VAL A 184 25.99 17.83 11.27
N SER A 185 26.01 17.29 12.51
CA SER A 185 27.20 16.59 13.01
C SER A 185 27.34 15.20 12.36
N GLU A 186 28.58 14.71 12.22
CA GLU A 186 28.83 13.33 11.74
C GLU A 186 28.11 12.27 12.56
N VAL A 187 28.04 12.44 13.88
CA VAL A 187 27.37 11.51 14.80
C VAL A 187 25.88 11.45 14.50
N TYR A 188 25.26 12.61 14.24
CA TYR A 188 23.85 12.67 13.89
C TYR A 188 23.59 12.06 12.49
N LEU A 189 24.43 12.36 11.51
CA LEU A 189 24.33 11.78 10.18
C LEU A 189 24.42 10.24 10.23
N ARG A 190 25.37 9.68 10.98
CA ARG A 190 25.54 8.22 11.16
C ARG A 190 24.34 7.54 11.84
N ARG A 191 23.55 8.26 12.62
CA ARG A 191 22.32 7.74 13.23
C ARG A 191 21.13 7.72 12.27
N LEU A 192 21.18 8.53 11.22
CA LEU A 192 20.14 8.62 10.22
C LEU A 192 20.27 7.51 9.15
N PHE A 193 21.52 7.08 8.86
CA PHE A 193 21.84 5.95 7.97
C PHE A 193 21.82 4.61 8.71
#